data_e011982029d5032d860aaf9b4f2b4d04
#
_entry.id   e011982029d5032d860aaf9b4f2b4d04
#
_cell.length_a   1.000
_cell.length_b   1.000
_cell.length_c   1.000
_cell.angle_alpha   90.00
_cell.angle_beta   90.00
_cell.angle_gamma   90.00
#
_symmetry.space_group_name_H-M   'P 1'
#
loop_
_entity.id
_entity.type
_entity.pdbx_description
1 polymer ?
#
loop_
_entity_poly.entity_id
_entity_poly.type
_entity_poly.pdbx_seq_one_letter_code
_entity_poly.pdbx_strand_id
1 'polypeptide(L)'
;MAVQYGGGTMKRRTLREHCFKLLFCTDFYTKEEEVEQINAYMEQIEEEEYNENGEREVLHSVNLNEDAQWELKERVDKILGMLSTIDEELEKVTKGWKLNRIGKVELTILRLACYEIKYDREVPTAVAINEAVELSKKYGGEESASFVNGILAKLVE
;
A
#
# COMPACT_ATOMS: atom_id res chain seq x y z
N MET A 1 14.42 -9.06 1.73
CA MET A 1 15.64 -8.57 1.06
C MET A 1 15.54 -7.06 0.91
N ALA A 2 16.59 -6.35 1.22
CA ALA A 2 16.62 -4.90 1.04
C ALA A 2 16.94 -4.57 -0.43
N VAL A 3 16.35 -3.50 -0.92
CA VAL A 3 16.58 -3.02 -2.28
C VAL A 3 17.46 -1.77 -2.20
N GLN A 4 18.44 -1.66 -3.07
CA GLN A 4 19.34 -0.51 -3.07
C GLN A 4 18.78 0.63 -3.94
N TYR A 5 18.79 1.82 -3.37
CA TYR A 5 18.29 3.02 -4.03
C TYR A 5 19.28 4.17 -3.80
N GLY A 6 19.90 4.69 -4.88
CA GLY A 6 20.68 5.91 -4.86
C GLY A 6 21.79 5.99 -3.80
N GLY A 7 22.46 4.92 -3.49
CA GLY A 7 23.52 4.87 -2.50
C GLY A 7 23.08 4.43 -1.10
N GLY A 8 21.77 4.24 -0.90
CA GLY A 8 21.22 3.70 0.33
C GLY A 8 20.42 2.44 0.08
N THR A 9 19.94 1.80 1.15
CA THR A 9 19.08 0.63 1.09
C THR A 9 17.70 1.01 1.61
N MET A 10 16.68 0.90 0.77
CA MET A 10 15.31 1.11 1.20
C MET A 10 14.74 -0.20 1.73
N LYS A 11 14.12 -0.15 2.91
CA LYS A 11 13.46 -1.31 3.49
C LYS A 11 12.19 -1.64 2.72
N ARG A 12 11.86 -2.92 2.65
CA ARG A 12 10.61 -3.39 2.04
C ARG A 12 9.39 -2.71 2.66
N ARG A 13 9.44 -2.38 3.93
CA ARG A 13 8.37 -1.66 4.64
C ARG A 13 8.12 -0.28 4.02
N THR A 14 9.19 0.47 3.70
CA THR A 14 9.07 1.78 3.07
C THR A 14 8.47 1.68 1.66
N LEU A 15 8.92 0.72 0.88
CA LEU A 15 8.37 0.46 -0.45
C LEU A 15 6.88 0.12 -0.36
N ARG A 16 6.51 -0.74 0.59
CA ARG A 16 5.10 -1.12 0.82
C ARG A 16 4.24 0.09 1.19
N GLU A 17 4.74 0.97 2.03
CA GLU A 17 4.02 2.17 2.42
C GLU A 17 3.78 3.12 1.24
N HIS A 18 4.79 3.32 0.38
CA HIS A 18 4.61 4.10 -0.85
C HIS A 18 3.60 3.43 -1.78
N CYS A 19 3.66 2.11 -1.91
CA CYS A 19 2.71 1.35 -2.70
C CYS A 19 1.28 1.53 -2.19
N PHE A 20 1.07 1.44 -0.89
CA PHE A 20 -0.22 1.70 -0.25
C PHE A 20 -0.73 3.10 -0.58
N LYS A 21 0.11 4.13 -0.40
CA LYS A 21 -0.28 5.52 -0.67
C LYS A 21 -0.69 5.73 -2.12
N LEU A 22 0.06 5.17 -3.07
CA LEU A 22 -0.26 5.26 -4.49
C LEU A 22 -1.57 4.55 -4.82
N LEU A 23 -1.76 3.34 -4.34
CA LEU A 23 -2.99 2.59 -4.55
C LEU A 23 -4.20 3.33 -3.96
N PHE A 24 -4.04 3.92 -2.79
CA PHE A 24 -5.09 4.71 -2.16
C PHE A 24 -5.46 5.90 -3.03
N CYS A 25 -4.47 6.63 -3.55
CA CYS A 25 -4.71 7.80 -4.40
C CYS A 25 -5.35 7.43 -5.73
N THR A 26 -4.85 6.39 -6.40
CA THR A 26 -5.35 6.00 -7.73
C THR A 26 -6.79 5.49 -7.70
N ASP A 27 -7.29 5.03 -6.55
CA ASP A 27 -8.66 4.57 -6.41
C ASP A 27 -9.70 5.70 -6.63
N PHE A 28 -9.26 6.94 -6.56
CA PHE A 28 -10.11 8.12 -6.76
C PHE A 28 -10.08 8.64 -8.19
N TYR A 29 -9.32 8.03 -9.10
CA TYR A 29 -9.09 8.51 -10.45
C TYR A 29 -9.50 7.50 -11.50
N THR A 30 -9.77 7.98 -12.72
CA THR A 30 -10.01 7.12 -13.88
C THR A 30 -8.70 6.48 -14.34
N LYS A 31 -8.79 5.45 -15.19
CA LYS A 31 -7.59 4.80 -15.72
C LYS A 31 -6.68 5.75 -16.51
N GLU A 32 -7.28 6.71 -17.22
CA GLU A 32 -6.52 7.71 -17.96
C GLU A 32 -5.75 8.64 -17.02
N GLU A 33 -6.32 8.93 -15.85
CA GLU A 33 -5.72 9.80 -14.85
C GLU A 33 -4.67 9.10 -13.98
N GLU A 34 -4.75 7.76 -13.86
CA GLU A 34 -3.83 6.98 -13.03
C GLU A 34 -2.36 7.22 -13.37
N VAL A 35 -2.02 7.25 -14.66
CA VAL A 35 -0.64 7.44 -15.11
C VAL A 35 -0.11 8.80 -14.66
N GLU A 36 -0.93 9.85 -14.83
CA GLU A 36 -0.57 11.20 -14.38
C GLU A 36 -0.38 11.26 -12.88
N GLN A 37 -1.26 10.60 -12.12
CA GLN A 37 -1.18 10.58 -10.65
C GLN A 37 0.06 9.85 -10.16
N ILE A 38 0.40 8.72 -10.76
CA ILE A 38 1.61 7.98 -10.43
C ILE A 38 2.84 8.82 -10.71
N ASN A 39 2.89 9.46 -11.88
CA ASN A 39 4.01 10.33 -12.24
C ASN A 39 4.12 11.54 -11.32
N ALA A 40 3.00 12.18 -10.98
CA ALA A 40 2.98 13.31 -10.05
C ALA A 40 3.50 12.89 -8.67
N TYR A 41 3.11 11.71 -8.18
CA TYR A 41 3.61 11.17 -6.93
C TYR A 41 5.14 11.00 -6.95
N MET A 42 5.68 10.46 -8.05
CA MET A 42 7.11 10.24 -8.21
C MET A 42 7.92 11.54 -8.30
N GLU A 43 7.29 12.62 -8.77
CA GLU A 43 7.92 13.94 -8.86
C GLU A 43 7.87 14.69 -7.55
N GLN A 44 7.00 14.30 -6.63
CA GLN A 44 6.85 14.93 -5.33
C GLN A 44 8.09 14.64 -4.48
N ILE A 45 8.79 15.71 -4.09
CA ILE A 45 10.04 15.58 -3.35
C ILE A 45 9.78 15.34 -1.87
N GLU A 46 9.12 16.29 -1.21
CA GLU A 46 8.85 16.23 0.23
C GLU A 46 7.67 17.11 0.59
N GLU A 47 6.87 16.65 1.54
CA GLU A 47 5.89 17.49 2.22
C GLU A 47 6.44 17.79 3.61
N GLU A 48 6.48 19.05 3.97
CA GLU A 48 7.06 19.53 5.21
C GLU A 48 6.03 20.24 6.06
N GLU A 49 6.17 20.10 7.35
CA GLU A 49 5.43 20.87 8.34
C GLU A 49 6.42 21.31 9.43
N TYR A 50 6.11 22.43 10.09
CA TYR A 50 6.90 22.89 11.23
C TYR A 50 6.19 22.48 12.51
N ASN A 51 6.92 21.83 13.42
CA ASN A 51 6.37 21.43 14.70
C ASN A 51 6.18 22.65 15.63
N GLU A 52 5.67 22.40 16.84
CA GLU A 52 5.42 23.45 17.83
C GLU A 52 6.68 24.26 18.21
N ASN A 53 7.86 23.68 18.02
CA ASN A 53 9.15 24.33 18.32
C ASN A 53 9.72 25.09 17.11
N GLY A 54 9.01 25.11 15.99
CA GLY A 54 9.48 25.72 14.75
C GLY A 54 10.53 24.89 14.01
N GLU A 55 10.68 23.62 14.35
CA GLU A 55 11.59 22.70 13.68
C GLU A 55 10.90 22.06 12.48
N ARG A 56 11.67 21.91 11.40
CA ARG A 56 11.19 21.27 10.17
C ARG A 56 10.91 19.79 10.41
N GLU A 57 9.73 19.35 10.01
CA GLU A 57 9.35 17.95 10.08
C GLU A 57 8.93 17.48 8.70
N VAL A 58 9.50 16.37 8.23
CA VAL A 58 9.15 15.79 6.93
C VAL A 58 8.00 14.83 7.13
N LEU A 59 6.83 15.16 6.56
CA LEU A 59 5.63 14.35 6.64
C LEU A 59 5.62 13.24 5.60
N HIS A 60 6.17 13.52 4.42
CA HIS A 60 6.17 12.62 3.29
C HIS A 60 7.40 12.87 2.43
N SER A 61 8.07 11.81 2.03
CA SER A 61 9.22 11.89 1.13
C SER A 61 9.13 10.79 0.07
N VAL A 62 9.27 11.19 -1.20
CA VAL A 62 9.34 10.26 -2.33
C VAL A 62 10.69 10.47 -3.04
N ASN A 63 11.76 10.61 -2.26
CA ASN A 63 13.09 10.82 -2.80
C ASN A 63 13.69 9.48 -3.26
N LEU A 64 13.21 8.99 -4.41
CA LEU A 64 13.60 7.70 -4.96
C LEU A 64 14.44 7.90 -6.22
N ASN A 65 15.48 7.08 -6.38
CA ASN A 65 16.22 7.03 -7.63
C ASN A 65 15.39 6.32 -8.72
N GLU A 66 15.91 6.29 -9.95
CA GLU A 66 15.19 5.70 -11.09
C GLU A 66 14.82 4.23 -10.89
N ASP A 67 15.72 3.43 -10.31
CA ASP A 67 15.46 2.00 -10.07
C ASP A 67 14.32 1.81 -9.06
N ALA A 68 14.32 2.60 -8.00
CA ALA A 68 13.26 2.56 -7.01
C ALA A 68 11.91 3.00 -7.56
N GLN A 69 11.91 4.06 -8.36
CA GLN A 69 10.70 4.55 -9.03
C GLN A 69 10.14 3.48 -9.97
N TRP A 70 11.01 2.83 -10.73
CA TRP A 70 10.61 1.78 -11.66
C TRP A 70 9.99 0.59 -10.91
N GLU A 71 10.63 0.12 -9.85
CA GLU A 71 10.12 -0.99 -9.04
C GLU A 71 8.76 -0.68 -8.43
N LEU A 72 8.60 0.53 -7.88
CA LEU A 72 7.35 0.98 -7.29
C LEU A 72 6.23 1.06 -8.34
N LYS A 73 6.50 1.66 -9.50
CA LYS A 73 5.55 1.75 -10.62
C LYS A 73 5.13 0.37 -11.11
N GLU A 74 6.08 -0.51 -11.30
CA GLU A 74 5.81 -1.86 -11.78
C GLU A 74 4.90 -2.61 -10.81
N ARG A 75 5.18 -2.51 -9.51
CA ARG A 75 4.37 -3.15 -8.48
C ARG A 75 2.94 -2.60 -8.45
N VAL A 76 2.80 -1.29 -8.48
CA VAL A 76 1.49 -0.62 -8.52
C VAL A 76 0.72 -1.04 -9.77
N ASP A 77 1.35 -1.03 -10.94
CA ASP A 77 0.73 -1.43 -12.20
C ASP A 77 0.26 -2.89 -12.16
N LYS A 78 1.04 -3.79 -11.59
CA LYS A 78 0.64 -5.19 -11.43
C LYS A 78 -0.59 -5.33 -10.57
N ILE A 79 -0.63 -4.64 -9.44
CA ILE A 79 -1.77 -4.69 -8.53
C ILE A 79 -3.01 -4.11 -9.21
N LEU A 80 -2.88 -2.95 -9.85
CA LEU A 80 -3.99 -2.32 -10.58
C LEU A 80 -4.53 -3.22 -11.70
N GLY A 81 -3.64 -3.90 -12.41
CA GLY A 81 -4.03 -4.84 -13.46
C GLY A 81 -4.70 -6.11 -12.94
N MET A 82 -4.58 -6.39 -11.66
CA MET A 82 -5.13 -7.59 -11.01
C MET A 82 -6.29 -7.28 -10.06
N LEU A 83 -6.78 -6.03 -10.02
CA LEU A 83 -7.82 -5.65 -9.04
C LEU A 83 -9.06 -6.53 -9.09
N SER A 84 -9.54 -6.87 -10.28
CA SER A 84 -10.71 -7.75 -10.39
C SER A 84 -10.48 -9.10 -9.73
N THR A 85 -9.33 -9.70 -9.97
CA THR A 85 -8.96 -10.99 -9.38
C THR A 85 -8.76 -10.88 -7.87
N ILE A 86 -8.08 -9.83 -7.43
CA ILE A 86 -7.86 -9.55 -5.99
C ILE A 86 -9.20 -9.37 -5.28
N ASP A 87 -10.10 -8.58 -5.86
CA ASP A 87 -11.40 -8.31 -5.27
C ASP A 87 -12.25 -9.58 -5.20
N GLU A 88 -12.20 -10.45 -6.21
CA GLU A 88 -12.86 -11.76 -6.14
C GLU A 88 -12.37 -12.61 -4.98
N GLU A 89 -11.04 -12.63 -4.74
CA GLU A 89 -10.47 -13.36 -3.61
C GLU A 89 -10.94 -12.78 -2.28
N LEU A 90 -10.98 -11.46 -2.17
CA LEU A 90 -11.46 -10.79 -0.96
C LEU A 90 -12.95 -11.03 -0.73
N GLU A 91 -13.77 -11.01 -1.77
CA GLU A 91 -15.22 -11.26 -1.66
C GLU A 91 -15.53 -12.63 -1.08
N LYS A 92 -14.69 -13.63 -1.33
CA LYS A 92 -14.87 -14.97 -0.80
C LYS A 92 -14.79 -15.02 0.73
N VAL A 93 -14.04 -14.10 1.33
CA VAL A 93 -13.77 -14.09 2.77
C VAL A 93 -14.42 -12.94 3.53
N THR A 94 -15.06 -12.01 2.83
CA THR A 94 -15.74 -10.87 3.44
C THR A 94 -17.26 -11.11 3.48
N LYS A 95 -17.68 -12.30 3.82
CA LYS A 95 -19.09 -12.66 3.90
C LYS A 95 -19.88 -11.69 4.78
N GLY A 96 -20.94 -11.13 4.22
CA GLY A 96 -21.75 -10.13 4.90
C GLY A 96 -21.28 -8.69 4.70
N TRP A 97 -20.09 -8.50 4.09
CA TRP A 97 -19.56 -7.18 3.78
C TRP A 97 -19.37 -7.03 2.27
N LYS A 98 -19.98 -6.02 1.69
CA LYS A 98 -19.69 -5.66 0.30
C LYS A 98 -18.41 -4.82 0.29
N LEU A 99 -17.53 -5.05 -0.68
CA LEU A 99 -16.24 -4.33 -0.74
C LEU A 99 -16.44 -2.82 -0.80
N ASN A 100 -17.48 -2.34 -1.48
CA ASN A 100 -17.75 -0.91 -1.58
C ASN A 100 -18.24 -0.28 -0.27
N ARG A 101 -18.50 -1.08 0.76
CA ARG A 101 -18.86 -0.60 2.10
C ARG A 101 -17.70 -0.64 3.07
N ILE A 102 -16.60 -1.26 2.67
CA ILE A 102 -15.36 -1.25 3.47
C ILE A 102 -14.71 0.10 3.28
N GLY A 103 -14.17 0.68 4.35
CA GLY A 103 -13.45 1.94 4.28
C GLY A 103 -12.29 1.88 3.28
N LYS A 104 -11.99 2.99 2.61
CA LYS A 104 -10.97 3.03 1.56
C LYS A 104 -9.57 2.67 2.07
N VAL A 105 -9.25 3.06 3.30
CA VAL A 105 -7.97 2.71 3.92
C VAL A 105 -7.87 1.18 4.07
N GLU A 106 -8.86 0.57 4.69
CA GLU A 106 -8.90 -0.87 4.95
C GLU A 106 -8.94 -1.66 3.64
N LEU A 107 -9.74 -1.24 2.68
CA LEU A 107 -9.83 -1.92 1.40
C LEU A 107 -8.50 -1.87 0.64
N THR A 108 -7.84 -0.73 0.63
CA THR A 108 -6.54 -0.59 -0.03
C THR A 108 -5.49 -1.49 0.62
N ILE A 109 -5.48 -1.54 1.95
CA ILE A 109 -4.57 -2.41 2.70
C ILE A 109 -4.86 -3.88 2.39
N LEU A 110 -6.14 -4.26 2.39
CA LEU A 110 -6.55 -5.63 2.07
C LEU A 110 -6.15 -6.03 0.64
N ARG A 111 -6.33 -5.15 -0.32
CA ARG A 111 -5.91 -5.39 -1.70
C ARG A 111 -4.41 -5.61 -1.82
N LEU A 112 -3.62 -4.74 -1.20
CA LEU A 112 -2.16 -4.87 -1.19
C LEU A 112 -1.72 -6.17 -0.52
N ALA A 113 -2.25 -6.48 0.66
CA ALA A 113 -1.91 -7.69 1.40
C ALA A 113 -2.35 -8.95 0.64
N CYS A 114 -3.52 -8.95 0.03
CA CYS A 114 -4.00 -10.06 -0.78
C CYS A 114 -3.04 -10.33 -1.96
N TYR A 115 -2.60 -9.27 -2.63
CA TYR A 115 -1.59 -9.40 -3.68
C TYR A 115 -0.31 -10.05 -3.15
N GLU A 116 0.22 -9.57 -2.04
CA GLU A 116 1.43 -10.11 -1.45
C GLU A 116 1.27 -11.59 -1.05
N ILE A 117 0.16 -11.93 -0.44
CA ILE A 117 -0.10 -13.31 0.02
C ILE A 117 -0.27 -14.28 -1.15
N LYS A 118 -1.03 -13.90 -2.16
CA LYS A 118 -1.43 -14.81 -3.24
C LYS A 118 -0.48 -14.79 -4.45
N TYR A 119 0.19 -13.68 -4.71
CA TYR A 119 0.89 -13.46 -5.97
C TYR A 119 2.36 -13.07 -5.82
N ASP A 120 2.81 -12.69 -4.64
CA ASP A 120 4.20 -12.34 -4.40
C ASP A 120 4.88 -13.40 -3.53
N ARG A 121 5.58 -14.32 -4.19
CA ARG A 121 6.23 -15.44 -3.51
C ARG A 121 7.40 -15.04 -2.63
N GLU A 122 7.95 -13.83 -2.82
CA GLU A 122 9.08 -13.35 -2.04
C GLU A 122 8.66 -12.86 -0.66
N VAL A 123 7.36 -12.59 -0.46
CA VAL A 123 6.84 -12.12 0.82
C VAL A 123 6.21 -13.29 1.57
N PRO A 124 6.77 -13.68 2.73
CA PRO A 124 6.12 -14.69 3.57
C PRO A 124 4.73 -14.21 4.02
N THR A 125 3.77 -15.12 4.05
CA THR A 125 2.38 -14.81 4.43
C THR A 125 2.29 -14.11 5.78
N ALA A 126 3.02 -14.58 6.78
CA ALA A 126 3.02 -13.96 8.11
C ALA A 126 3.54 -12.51 8.08
N VAL A 127 4.52 -12.23 7.23
CA VAL A 127 5.06 -10.88 7.05
C VAL A 127 4.00 -9.98 6.40
N ALA A 128 3.34 -10.47 5.34
CA ALA A 128 2.30 -9.71 4.66
C ALA A 128 1.16 -9.32 5.61
N ILE A 129 0.70 -10.26 6.43
CA ILE A 129 -0.36 -10.00 7.41
C ILE A 129 0.11 -9.01 8.46
N ASN A 130 1.29 -9.21 9.03
CA ASN A 130 1.83 -8.32 10.06
C ASN A 130 2.01 -6.89 9.55
N GLU A 131 2.54 -6.72 8.35
CA GLU A 131 2.72 -5.39 7.76
C GLU A 131 1.39 -4.73 7.42
N ALA A 132 0.39 -5.50 7.01
CA ALA A 132 -0.96 -4.97 6.80
C ALA A 132 -1.56 -4.46 8.11
N VAL A 133 -1.37 -5.19 9.20
CA VAL A 133 -1.83 -4.78 10.54
C VAL A 133 -1.13 -3.48 10.96
N GLU A 134 0.17 -3.37 10.74
CA GLU A 134 0.92 -2.16 11.06
C GLU A 134 0.44 -0.94 10.24
N LEU A 135 0.20 -1.10 8.94
CA LEU A 135 -0.39 -0.05 8.11
C LEU A 135 -1.77 0.36 8.62
N SER A 136 -2.58 -0.63 9.03
CA SER A 136 -3.92 -0.37 9.57
C SER A 136 -3.88 0.44 10.86
N LYS A 137 -2.93 0.16 11.73
CA LYS A 137 -2.74 0.94 12.96
C LYS A 137 -2.32 2.37 12.66
N LYS A 138 -1.42 2.54 11.69
CA LYS A 138 -0.89 3.85 11.33
C LYS A 138 -1.93 4.73 10.65
N TYR A 139 -2.72 4.20 9.75
CA TYR A 139 -3.63 4.97 8.90
C TYR A 139 -5.11 4.82 9.25
N GLY A 140 -5.49 3.77 9.95
CA GLY A 140 -6.88 3.47 10.26
C GLY A 140 -7.23 3.36 11.74
N GLY A 141 -6.26 3.06 12.60
CA GLY A 141 -6.46 2.87 14.03
C GLY A 141 -6.63 1.40 14.45
N GLU A 142 -6.88 1.19 15.74
CA GLU A 142 -6.93 -0.16 16.32
C GLU A 142 -8.09 -1.03 15.81
N GLU A 143 -9.26 -0.43 15.59
CA GLU A 143 -10.40 -1.16 15.04
C GLU A 143 -10.14 -1.63 13.62
N SER A 144 -9.51 -0.78 12.81
CA SER A 144 -9.07 -1.13 11.46
C SER A 144 -8.10 -2.30 11.48
N ALA A 145 -7.14 -2.28 12.39
CA ALA A 145 -6.14 -3.35 12.54
C ALA A 145 -6.80 -4.69 12.84
N SER A 146 -7.75 -4.72 13.78
CA SER A 146 -8.50 -5.93 14.13
C SER A 146 -9.31 -6.45 12.96
N PHE A 147 -10.00 -5.56 12.24
CA PHE A 147 -10.80 -5.91 11.08
C PHE A 147 -9.93 -6.51 9.97
N VAL A 148 -8.85 -5.84 9.61
CA VAL A 148 -7.93 -6.28 8.56
C VAL A 148 -7.31 -7.64 8.92
N ASN A 149 -6.84 -7.77 10.15
CA ASN A 149 -6.26 -9.04 10.62
C ASN A 149 -7.27 -10.20 10.49
N GLY A 150 -8.52 -9.96 10.88
CA GLY A 150 -9.57 -10.97 10.80
C GLY A 150 -9.87 -11.43 9.38
N ILE A 151 -9.94 -10.49 8.43
CA ILE A 151 -10.16 -10.81 7.02
C ILE A 151 -8.98 -11.58 6.45
N LEU A 152 -7.75 -11.13 6.71
CA LEU A 152 -6.55 -11.80 6.18
C LEU A 152 -6.37 -13.19 6.77
N ALA A 153 -6.73 -13.41 8.03
CA ALA A 153 -6.71 -14.74 8.63
C ALA A 153 -7.61 -15.72 7.86
N LYS A 154 -8.79 -15.25 7.45
CA LYS A 154 -9.71 -16.06 6.63
C LYS A 154 -9.17 -16.31 5.22
N LEU A 155 -8.47 -15.34 4.67
CA LEU A 155 -7.90 -15.45 3.32
C LEU A 155 -6.87 -16.58 3.22
N VAL A 156 -6.16 -16.85 4.31
CA VAL A 156 -5.07 -17.86 4.34
C VAL A 156 -5.52 -19.22 4.90
N GLU A 157 -6.77 -19.38 5.26
CA GLU A 157 -7.33 -20.68 5.66
C GLU A 157 -7.32 -21.68 4.52
#